data_9b5fda5cbc081068bdfb3cc46621bfed
#
_entry.id   9b5fda5cbc081068bdfb3cc46621bfed
#
_cell.length_a   1.000
_cell.length_b   1.000
_cell.length_c   1.000
_cell.angle_alpha   90.00
_cell.angle_beta   90.00
_cell.angle_gamma   90.00
#
_symmetry.space_group_name_H-M   'P 1'
#
loop_
_entity.id
_entity.type
_entity.pdbx_description
1 polymer ?
#
loop_
_entity_poly.entity_id
_entity_poly.type
_entity_poly.pdbx_seq_one_letter_code
_entity_poly.pdbx_strand_id
1 'polypeptide(L)'
;PLTMSLCFLSFFVIIHPILHFVWFYIWHEYFKDNPDEYDTPHLKWILSEIVVETIIRNSEIGNLVKQPKHIAYSYFYDMEINGNLIFDTMKNLYLERKDIYDFMEKSYNFVQQNEPELRKKIAEAEKQ
;
A
#
# COMPACT_ATOMS: atom_id res chain seq x y z
N PRO A 1 12.81 8.12 25.87
CA PRO A 1 13.18 9.53 25.67
C PRO A 1 12.62 10.10 24.37
N LEU A 2 12.25 11.36 24.42
CA LEU A 2 11.68 12.11 23.30
C LEU A 2 12.55 12.05 22.02
N THR A 3 13.86 12.05 22.18
CA THR A 3 14.82 11.98 21.07
C THR A 3 14.75 10.67 20.28
N MET A 4 14.53 9.54 20.94
CA MET A 4 14.38 8.26 20.26
C MET A 4 13.06 8.17 19.50
N SER A 5 11.95 8.70 20.08
CA SER A 5 10.66 8.76 19.39
C SER A 5 10.71 9.63 18.15
N LEU A 6 11.42 10.77 18.21
CA LEU A 6 11.61 11.66 17.07
C LEU A 6 12.46 11.02 15.96
N CYS A 7 13.51 10.26 16.33
CA CYS A 7 14.32 9.52 15.35
C CYS A 7 13.50 8.43 14.63
N PHE A 8 12.65 7.70 15.35
CA PHE A 8 11.79 6.68 14.75
C PHE A 8 10.71 7.30 13.84
N LEU A 9 10.10 8.41 14.26
CA LEU A 9 9.14 9.15 13.43
C LEU A 9 9.80 9.69 12.15
N SER A 10 11.02 10.23 12.26
CA SER A 10 11.77 10.74 11.10
C SER A 10 12.13 9.62 10.14
N PHE A 11 12.56 8.47 10.65
CA PHE A 11 12.89 7.30 9.84
C PHE A 11 11.66 6.81 9.07
N PHE A 12 10.52 6.79 9.72
CA PHE A 12 9.26 6.36 9.13
C PHE A 12 8.77 7.32 8.05
N VAL A 13 8.81 8.64 8.32
CA VAL A 13 8.44 9.69 7.36
C VAL A 13 9.30 9.64 6.11
N ILE A 14 10.54 9.18 6.21
CA ILE A 14 11.47 9.01 5.09
C ILE A 14 11.20 7.69 4.34
N ILE A 15 10.97 6.60 5.06
CA ILE A 15 10.80 5.26 4.47
C ILE A 15 9.55 5.16 3.60
N HIS A 16 8.45 5.75 4.02
CA HIS A 16 7.19 5.64 3.30
C HIS A 16 7.29 6.18 1.85
N PRO A 17 7.75 7.44 1.62
CA PRO A 17 7.92 7.92 0.25
C PRO A 17 8.99 7.16 -0.54
N ILE A 18 10.06 6.71 0.12
CA ILE A 18 11.09 5.89 -0.56
C ILE A 18 10.50 4.58 -1.06
N LEU A 19 9.64 3.93 -0.26
CA LEU A 19 9.00 2.69 -0.68
C LEU A 19 8.03 2.90 -1.85
N HIS A 20 7.29 4.02 -1.90
CA HIS A 20 6.50 4.37 -3.07
C HIS A 20 7.38 4.53 -4.30
N PHE A 21 8.50 5.23 -4.17
CA PHE A 21 9.44 5.42 -5.27
C PHE A 21 10.02 4.09 -5.76
N VAL A 22 10.45 3.23 -4.85
CA VAL A 22 11.01 1.91 -5.19
C VAL A 22 9.94 1.03 -5.83
N TRP A 23 8.71 1.03 -5.29
CA TRP A 23 7.59 0.29 -5.84
C TRP A 23 7.36 0.65 -7.30
N PHE A 24 7.23 1.94 -7.60
CA PHE A 24 6.97 2.39 -8.97
C PHE A 24 8.16 2.22 -9.89
N TYR A 25 9.38 2.30 -9.38
CA TYR A 25 10.57 2.00 -10.17
C TYR A 25 10.57 0.55 -10.64
N ILE A 26 10.36 -0.39 -9.71
CA ILE A 26 10.31 -1.83 -10.04
C ILE A 26 9.10 -2.12 -10.95
N TRP A 27 7.97 -1.52 -10.64
CA TRP A 27 6.75 -1.64 -11.45
C TRP A 27 7.00 -1.24 -12.90
N HIS A 28 7.59 -0.08 -13.11
CA HIS A 28 7.86 0.43 -14.45
C HIS A 28 8.86 -0.45 -15.20
N GLU A 29 9.90 -0.92 -14.54
CA GLU A 29 10.87 -1.84 -15.13
C GLU A 29 10.23 -3.15 -15.58
N TYR A 30 9.24 -3.62 -14.86
CA TYR A 30 8.55 -4.89 -15.15
C TYR A 30 7.46 -4.75 -16.20
N PHE A 31 6.55 -3.79 -16.01
CA PHE A 31 5.36 -3.64 -16.87
C PHE A 31 5.60 -2.74 -18.07
N LYS A 32 6.57 -1.83 -18.03
CA LYS A 32 6.87 -0.88 -19.12
C LYS A 32 5.67 -0.03 -19.53
N ASP A 33 4.83 0.33 -18.57
CA ASP A 33 3.60 1.08 -18.82
C ASP A 33 3.78 2.60 -18.66
N ASN A 34 2.69 3.37 -18.73
CA ASN A 34 2.73 4.82 -18.68
C ASN A 34 2.88 5.35 -17.25
N PRO A 35 3.99 6.03 -16.91
CA PRO A 35 4.19 6.59 -15.56
C PRO A 35 3.17 7.64 -15.14
N ASP A 36 2.44 8.23 -16.07
CA ASP A 36 1.38 9.20 -15.74
C ASP A 36 0.27 8.57 -14.90
N GLU A 37 0.14 7.24 -14.95
CA GLU A 37 -0.83 6.50 -14.16
C GLU A 37 -0.38 6.19 -12.73
N TYR A 38 0.82 6.63 -12.35
CA TYR A 38 1.37 6.42 -11.01
C TYR A 38 0.94 7.50 -10.01
N ASP A 39 0.09 8.41 -10.43
CA ASP A 39 -0.41 9.50 -9.61
C ASP A 39 -1.92 9.43 -9.44
N THR A 40 -2.43 10.19 -8.46
CA THR A 40 -3.86 10.30 -8.21
C THR A 40 -4.60 10.84 -9.45
N PRO A 41 -5.78 10.38 -9.78
CA PRO A 41 -6.64 9.40 -9.10
C PRO A 41 -6.56 7.97 -9.68
N HIS A 42 -5.46 7.63 -10.33
CA HIS A 42 -5.33 6.36 -11.05
C HIS A 42 -5.30 5.16 -10.08
N LEU A 43 -5.80 4.02 -10.57
CA LEU A 43 -5.87 2.79 -9.79
C LEU A 43 -4.49 2.31 -9.32
N LYS A 44 -3.45 2.50 -10.14
CA LYS A 44 -2.08 2.13 -9.77
C LYS A 44 -1.58 2.93 -8.57
N TRP A 45 -1.96 4.21 -8.49
CA TRP A 45 -1.64 5.03 -7.33
C TRP A 45 -2.38 4.54 -6.09
N ILE A 46 -3.68 4.26 -6.20
CA ILE A 46 -4.48 3.72 -5.10
C ILE A 46 -3.87 2.41 -4.59
N LEU A 47 -3.48 1.52 -5.51
CA LEU A 47 -2.81 0.28 -5.16
C LEU A 47 -1.53 0.54 -4.37
N SER A 48 -0.72 1.50 -4.80
CA SER A 48 0.54 1.82 -4.10
C SER A 48 0.32 2.23 -2.66
N GLU A 49 -0.73 2.98 -2.37
CA GLU A 49 -1.09 3.39 -1.00
C GLU A 49 -1.41 2.19 -0.11
N ILE A 50 -2.00 1.17 -0.67
CA ILE A 50 -2.36 -0.05 0.07
C ILE A 50 -1.14 -0.98 0.23
N VAL A 51 -0.40 -1.22 -0.85
CA VAL A 51 0.68 -2.21 -0.84
C VAL A 51 1.91 -1.74 -0.08
N VAL A 52 2.25 -0.46 -0.11
CA VAL A 52 3.37 0.07 0.67
C VAL A 52 3.14 -0.16 2.16
N GLU A 53 1.93 0.11 2.65
CA GLU A 53 1.56 -0.18 4.03
C GLU A 53 1.62 -1.68 4.33
N THR A 54 1.14 -2.50 3.41
CA THR A 54 1.18 -3.97 3.54
C THR A 54 2.62 -4.48 3.66
N ILE A 55 3.52 -3.96 2.84
CA ILE A 55 4.94 -4.34 2.85
C ILE A 55 5.59 -3.92 4.17
N ILE A 56 5.36 -2.70 4.60
CA ILE A 56 5.92 -2.20 5.85
C ILE A 56 5.49 -3.09 7.02
N ARG A 57 4.20 -3.37 7.14
CA ARG A 57 3.65 -4.13 8.28
C ARG A 57 4.05 -5.59 8.30
N ASN A 58 4.38 -6.17 7.15
CA ASN A 58 4.62 -7.60 7.03
C ASN A 58 6.07 -7.93 6.65
N SER A 59 6.97 -6.98 6.82
CA SER A 59 8.41 -7.14 6.59
C SER A 59 9.20 -6.72 7.83
N GLU A 60 10.51 -6.95 7.79
CA GLU A 60 11.42 -6.53 8.86
C GLU A 60 11.43 -5.02 9.08
N ILE A 61 11.05 -4.25 8.08
CA ILE A 61 10.93 -2.79 8.18
C ILE A 61 9.96 -2.41 9.29
N GLY A 62 8.82 -3.09 9.39
CA GLY A 62 7.84 -2.85 10.44
C GLY A 62 8.36 -3.10 11.84
N ASN A 63 9.27 -4.07 12.00
CA ASN A 63 9.91 -4.36 13.28
C ASN A 63 10.92 -3.28 13.68
N LEU A 64 11.58 -2.67 12.70
CA LEU A 64 12.55 -1.60 12.94
C LEU A 64 11.89 -0.27 13.31
N VAL A 65 10.70 -0.03 12.82
CA VAL A 65 10.09 1.31 12.84
C VAL A 65 9.05 1.47 13.94
N LYS A 66 8.67 0.44 14.66
CA LYS A 66 7.61 0.45 15.71
C LYS A 66 6.54 1.51 15.42
N GLN A 67 5.62 1.15 14.57
CA GLN A 67 4.75 2.04 13.84
C GLN A 67 3.81 2.91 14.67
N PRO A 68 3.67 4.19 14.36
CA PRO A 68 2.41 4.87 14.65
C PRO A 68 1.31 4.20 13.79
N LYS A 69 0.18 3.96 14.40
CA LYS A 69 -1.04 3.56 13.71
C LYS A 69 -1.34 4.63 12.65
N HIS A 70 -1.74 4.20 11.44
CA HIS A 70 -2.26 5.09 10.40
C HIS A 70 -1.21 5.86 9.59
N ILE A 71 -0.58 5.16 8.69
CA ILE A 71 0.33 5.74 7.71
C ILE A 71 -0.32 5.86 6.34
N ALA A 72 -1.12 4.87 5.99
CA ALA A 72 -2.02 4.95 4.86
C ALA A 72 -3.23 5.81 5.22
N TYR A 73 -4.03 6.16 4.24
CA TYR A 73 -5.32 6.78 4.50
C TYR A 73 -6.10 5.91 5.48
N SER A 74 -6.57 6.52 6.58
CA SER A 74 -7.16 5.79 7.72
C SER A 74 -8.32 4.88 7.34
N TYR A 75 -9.07 5.23 6.30
CA TYR A 75 -10.21 4.45 5.85
C TYR A 75 -9.84 3.08 5.29
N PHE A 76 -8.61 2.84 4.86
CA PHE A 76 -8.21 1.52 4.39
C PHE A 76 -8.16 0.46 5.50
N TYR A 77 -7.95 0.88 6.75
CA TYR A 77 -7.81 -0.07 7.86
C TYR A 77 -9.08 -0.84 8.16
N ASP A 78 -10.24 -0.22 7.93
CA ASP A 78 -11.55 -0.82 8.18
C ASP A 78 -12.27 -1.21 6.89
N MET A 79 -11.62 -1.03 5.73
CA MET A 79 -12.26 -1.24 4.44
C MET A 79 -12.36 -2.72 4.11
N GLU A 80 -13.57 -3.17 3.87
CA GLU A 80 -13.85 -4.50 3.35
C GLU A 80 -14.10 -4.44 1.85
N ILE A 81 -13.43 -5.28 1.10
CA ILE A 81 -13.64 -5.47 -0.33
C ILE A 81 -13.93 -6.95 -0.55
N ASN A 82 -15.03 -7.23 -1.21
CA ASN A 82 -15.46 -8.60 -1.48
C ASN A 82 -15.60 -9.44 -0.19
N GLY A 83 -16.05 -8.78 0.89
CA GLY A 83 -16.33 -9.44 2.18
C GLY A 83 -15.15 -9.63 3.10
N ASN A 84 -13.95 -9.18 2.73
CA ASN A 84 -12.74 -9.32 3.55
C ASN A 84 -12.03 -7.99 3.69
N LEU A 85 -11.37 -7.78 4.84
CA LEU A 85 -10.55 -6.59 5.02
C LEU A 85 -9.47 -6.52 3.94
N ILE A 86 -9.33 -5.37 3.31
CA ILE A 86 -8.39 -5.20 2.20
C ILE A 86 -6.94 -5.50 2.62
N PHE A 87 -6.56 -5.11 3.84
CA PHE A 87 -5.22 -5.40 4.34
C PHE A 87 -5.00 -6.88 4.65
N ASP A 88 -6.04 -7.64 5.00
CA ASP A 88 -5.91 -9.09 5.17
C ASP A 88 -5.69 -9.77 3.82
N THR A 89 -6.45 -9.36 2.80
CA THR A 89 -6.27 -9.88 1.44
C THR A 89 -4.85 -9.58 0.93
N MET A 90 -4.41 -8.35 1.06
CA MET A 90 -3.08 -7.95 0.59
C MET A 90 -1.96 -8.61 1.38
N LYS A 91 -2.13 -8.77 2.70
CA LYS A 91 -1.18 -9.51 3.54
C LYS A 91 -0.99 -10.93 3.04
N ASN A 92 -2.09 -11.63 2.75
CA ASN A 92 -2.02 -13.00 2.25
C ASN A 92 -1.29 -13.07 0.90
N LEU A 93 -1.63 -12.18 -0.02
CA LEU A 93 -0.95 -12.11 -1.32
C LEU A 93 0.56 -11.83 -1.15
N TYR A 94 0.92 -10.96 -0.21
CA TYR A 94 2.32 -10.63 0.05
C TYR A 94 3.09 -11.79 0.66
N LEU A 95 2.52 -12.44 1.68
CA LEU A 95 3.19 -13.56 2.38
C LEU A 95 3.30 -14.82 1.52
N GLU A 96 2.34 -15.06 0.63
CA GLU A 96 2.31 -16.23 -0.27
C GLU A 96 3.03 -15.99 -1.60
N ARG A 97 3.60 -14.80 -1.81
CA ARG A 97 4.24 -14.44 -3.08
C ARG A 97 5.44 -15.34 -3.40
N LYS A 98 5.61 -15.61 -4.68
CA LYS A 98 6.83 -16.25 -5.19
C LYS A 98 7.99 -15.26 -5.25
N ASP A 99 7.69 -14.04 -5.70
CA ASP A 99 8.61 -12.91 -5.78
C ASP A 99 7.79 -11.61 -5.78
N ILE A 100 8.45 -10.47 -5.91
CA ILE A 100 7.76 -9.18 -5.91
C ILE A 100 6.86 -9.00 -7.14
N TYR A 101 7.23 -9.57 -8.27
CA TYR A 101 6.45 -9.45 -9.51
C TYR A 101 5.13 -10.21 -9.40
N ASP A 102 5.16 -11.40 -8.79
CA ASP A 102 3.95 -12.17 -8.51
C ASP A 102 2.99 -11.38 -7.61
N PHE A 103 3.51 -10.73 -6.58
CA PHE A 103 2.70 -9.87 -5.72
C PHE A 103 2.13 -8.68 -6.49
N MET A 104 2.92 -8.02 -7.32
CA MET A 104 2.47 -6.91 -8.15
C MET A 104 1.31 -7.30 -9.06
N GLU A 105 1.46 -8.41 -9.77
CA GLU A 105 0.42 -8.90 -10.68
C GLU A 105 -0.87 -9.27 -9.94
N LYS A 106 -0.76 -10.02 -8.86
CA LYS A 106 -1.93 -10.50 -8.12
C LYS A 106 -2.65 -9.37 -7.39
N SER A 107 -1.91 -8.45 -6.79
CA SER A 107 -2.51 -7.31 -6.10
C SER A 107 -3.20 -6.36 -7.09
N TYR A 108 -2.59 -6.13 -8.24
CA TYR A 108 -3.19 -5.31 -9.28
C TYR A 108 -4.45 -5.97 -9.87
N ASN A 109 -4.39 -7.26 -10.16
CA ASN A 109 -5.58 -8.00 -10.62
C ASN A 109 -6.72 -7.89 -9.61
N PHE A 110 -6.42 -8.00 -8.33
CA PHE A 110 -7.43 -7.88 -7.28
C PHE A 110 -8.10 -6.51 -7.30
N VAL A 111 -7.32 -5.43 -7.34
CA VAL A 111 -7.93 -4.07 -7.35
C VAL A 111 -8.63 -3.77 -8.66
N GLN A 112 -8.16 -4.29 -9.80
CA GLN A 112 -8.87 -4.14 -11.07
C GLN A 112 -10.23 -4.83 -11.06
N GLN A 113 -10.29 -6.05 -10.56
CA GLN A 113 -11.53 -6.82 -10.48
C GLN A 113 -12.55 -6.19 -9.54
N ASN A 114 -12.09 -5.45 -8.54
CA ASN A 114 -12.93 -4.84 -7.51
C ASN A 114 -12.92 -3.30 -7.59
N GLU A 115 -12.50 -2.72 -8.69
CA GLU A 115 -12.34 -1.27 -8.83
C GLU A 115 -13.61 -0.49 -8.53
N PRO A 116 -14.80 -0.87 -9.03
CA PRO A 116 -16.02 -0.12 -8.72
C PRO A 116 -16.34 -0.08 -7.23
N GLU A 117 -16.22 -1.21 -6.54
CA GLU A 117 -16.45 -1.29 -5.10
C GLU A 117 -15.41 -0.47 -4.33
N LEU A 118 -14.13 -0.61 -4.70
CA LEU A 118 -13.03 0.12 -4.08
C LEU A 118 -13.22 1.63 -4.19
N ARG A 119 -13.49 2.11 -5.38
CA ARG A 119 -13.70 3.55 -5.62
C ARG A 119 -14.93 4.08 -4.91
N LYS A 120 -16.00 3.30 -4.85
CA LYS A 120 -17.22 3.66 -4.12
C LYS A 120 -16.92 3.84 -2.63
N LYS A 121 -16.21 2.90 -2.02
CA LYS A 121 -15.88 2.95 -0.60
C LYS A 121 -14.91 4.08 -0.26
N ILE A 122 -13.95 4.36 -1.13
CA ILE A 122 -13.08 5.53 -0.98
C ILE A 122 -13.89 6.81 -1.01
N ALA A 123 -14.77 6.96 -1.99
CA ALA A 123 -15.61 8.16 -2.13
C ALA A 123 -16.53 8.35 -0.92
N GLU A 124 -17.12 7.28 -0.41
CA GLU A 124 -17.96 7.32 0.79
C GLU A 124 -17.16 7.75 2.03
N ALA A 125 -15.94 7.23 2.19
CA ALA A 125 -15.07 7.57 3.30
C ALA A 125 -14.60 9.03 3.25
N GLU A 126 -14.32 9.55 2.07
CA GLU A 126 -13.89 10.94 1.88
C GLU A 126 -14.98 11.96 2.17
N LYS A 127 -16.25 11.55 2.17
CA LYS A 127 -17.39 12.42 2.52
C LYS A 127 -17.59 12.59 4.03
N GLN A 128 -16.95 11.76 4.80
CA GLN A 128 -16.98 11.82 6.27
C GLN A 128 -15.87 12.74 6.79
#